data_96eb9030fd55d764a5058551575397d8
#
_entry.id   96eb9030fd55d764a5058551575397d8
#
_cell.length_a   1.000
_cell.length_b   1.000
_cell.length_c   1.000
_cell.angle_alpha   90.00
_cell.angle_beta   90.00
_cell.angle_gamma   90.00
#
_symmetry.space_group_name_H-M   'P 1'
#
loop_
_entity.id
_entity.type
_entity.pdbx_description
1 polymer ?
#
loop_
_entity_poly.entity_id
_entity_poly.type
_entity_poly.pdbx_seq_one_letter_code
_entity_poly.pdbx_strand_id
1 'polypeptide(L)'
;MQSRGKDFTNIIADENSFVRLITVLGVSDEMGKLMRFRPELVEAAANDACESHLYNHEQRRAHVLKSVGADPNDHTMPTASLPLAEAATALRKTYRKQLAAIMAQDATANDPIEIQPRISTELSDLADAALEGALAIARHEVDGSEHVRFAIIGMCKLGAQELNYVSDVDLIYVVEPADLDTNGMALSRIGTKIATTLQRVCQSVIMG
;
A
#
# COMPACT_ATOMS: atom_id res chain seq x y z
N MET A 1 -2.80 26.00 16.35
CA MET A 1 -1.81 25.99 15.24
C MET A 1 -2.60 26.09 13.94
N GLN A 2 -2.53 27.22 13.26
CA GLN A 2 -3.15 27.39 11.95
C GLN A 2 -2.38 26.53 10.95
N SER A 3 -3.04 25.53 10.37
CA SER A 3 -2.58 24.84 9.18
C SER A 3 -2.42 25.88 8.08
N ARG A 4 -1.18 26.23 7.73
CA ARG A 4 -0.91 26.92 6.46
C ARG A 4 -1.42 26.00 5.36
N GLY A 5 -2.51 26.41 4.70
CA GLY A 5 -3.02 25.72 3.53
C GLY A 5 -1.87 25.59 2.52
N LYS A 6 -1.65 24.38 2.00
CA LYS A 6 -0.70 24.20 0.89
C LYS A 6 -1.16 25.05 -0.28
N ASP A 7 -0.22 25.72 -0.93
CA ASP A 7 -0.48 26.50 -2.12
C ASP A 7 -0.56 25.55 -3.33
N PHE A 8 -1.73 25.45 -3.92
CA PHE A 8 -1.98 24.63 -5.12
C PHE A 8 -2.00 25.47 -6.41
N THR A 9 -1.55 26.72 -6.34
CA THR A 9 -1.54 27.64 -7.49
C THR A 9 -0.85 27.03 -8.71
N ASN A 10 0.26 26.31 -8.50
CA ASN A 10 1.00 25.67 -9.60
C ASN A 10 0.18 24.54 -10.26
N ILE A 11 -0.60 23.77 -9.49
CA ILE A 11 -1.48 22.72 -10.02
C ILE A 11 -2.61 23.33 -10.85
N ILE A 12 -3.18 24.44 -10.38
CA ILE A 12 -4.27 25.14 -11.09
C ILE A 12 -3.75 25.83 -12.35
N ALA A 13 -2.51 26.28 -12.34
CA ALA A 13 -1.89 26.97 -13.48
C ALA A 13 -1.41 26.01 -14.58
N ASP A 14 -1.16 24.72 -14.26
CA ASP A 14 -0.82 23.70 -15.24
C ASP A 14 -2.08 22.96 -15.70
N GLU A 15 -2.41 23.12 -16.98
CA GLU A 15 -3.65 22.57 -17.55
C GLU A 15 -3.76 21.04 -17.37
N ASN A 16 -2.67 20.31 -17.58
CA ASN A 16 -2.67 18.86 -17.46
C ASN A 16 -2.90 18.42 -16.01
N SER A 17 -2.19 19.01 -15.05
CA SER A 17 -2.36 18.74 -13.62
C SER A 17 -3.78 19.09 -13.15
N PHE A 18 -4.33 20.19 -13.64
CA PHE A 18 -5.69 20.63 -13.31
C PHE A 18 -6.75 19.67 -13.86
N VAL A 19 -6.65 19.27 -15.13
CA VAL A 19 -7.55 18.31 -15.74
C VAL A 19 -7.50 16.96 -15.01
N ARG A 20 -6.32 16.44 -14.71
CA ARG A 20 -6.17 15.19 -13.93
C ARG A 20 -6.87 15.29 -12.57
N LEU A 21 -6.63 16.34 -11.83
CA LEU A 21 -7.24 16.56 -10.52
C LEU A 21 -8.77 16.62 -10.59
N ILE A 22 -9.32 17.39 -11.53
CA ILE A 22 -10.78 17.51 -11.70
C ILE A 22 -11.37 16.19 -12.11
N THR A 23 -10.72 15.43 -12.99
CA THR A 23 -11.21 14.13 -13.43
C THR A 23 -11.30 13.15 -12.24
N VAL A 24 -10.25 13.06 -11.41
CA VAL A 24 -10.27 12.23 -10.20
C VAL A 24 -11.38 12.65 -9.24
N LEU A 25 -11.57 13.95 -9.04
CA LEU A 25 -12.65 14.47 -8.18
C LEU A 25 -14.05 14.17 -8.75
N GLY A 26 -14.16 14.10 -10.08
CA GLY A 26 -15.41 13.78 -10.76
C GLY A 26 -15.78 12.30 -10.71
N VAL A 27 -14.80 11.40 -10.69
CA VAL A 27 -15.05 9.94 -10.74
C VAL A 27 -15.09 9.29 -9.35
N SER A 28 -14.55 9.93 -8.31
CA SER A 28 -14.46 9.36 -6.96
C SER A 28 -14.78 10.38 -5.87
N ASP A 29 -16.02 10.32 -5.36
CA ASP A 29 -16.45 11.10 -4.19
C ASP A 29 -15.60 10.77 -2.94
N GLU A 30 -15.22 9.50 -2.77
CA GLU A 30 -14.40 9.04 -1.65
C GLU A 30 -13.00 9.65 -1.69
N MET A 31 -12.35 9.66 -2.86
CA MET A 31 -11.05 10.31 -3.04
C MET A 31 -11.16 11.82 -2.81
N GLY A 32 -12.23 12.45 -3.28
CA GLY A 32 -12.50 13.86 -3.04
C GLY A 32 -12.61 14.20 -1.54
N LYS A 33 -13.32 13.38 -0.76
CA LYS A 33 -13.38 13.51 0.69
C LYS A 33 -12.00 13.38 1.36
N LEU A 34 -11.22 12.39 0.93
CA LEU A 34 -9.86 12.18 1.45
C LEU A 34 -8.95 13.38 1.13
N MET A 35 -8.96 13.88 -0.09
CA MET A 35 -8.14 15.01 -0.53
C MET A 35 -8.42 16.29 0.27
N ARG A 36 -9.67 16.49 0.71
CA ARG A 36 -10.06 17.64 1.53
C ARG A 36 -9.27 17.72 2.84
N PHE A 37 -8.91 16.59 3.42
CA PHE A 37 -8.17 16.49 4.69
C PHE A 37 -6.70 16.09 4.50
N ARG A 38 -6.30 15.72 3.28
CA ARG A 38 -4.99 15.16 2.95
C ARG A 38 -4.40 15.85 1.70
N PRO A 39 -3.82 17.04 1.87
CA PRO A 39 -3.27 17.83 0.74
C PRO A 39 -2.24 17.06 -0.11
N GLU A 40 -1.53 16.11 0.50
CA GLU A 40 -0.56 15.27 -0.20
C GLU A 40 -1.17 14.35 -1.27
N LEU A 41 -2.47 14.06 -1.18
CA LEU A 41 -3.18 13.27 -2.20
C LEU A 41 -3.52 14.12 -3.42
N VAL A 42 -3.75 15.42 -3.23
CA VAL A 42 -3.96 16.38 -4.33
C VAL A 42 -2.71 16.42 -5.22
N GLU A 43 -1.53 16.54 -4.60
CA GLU A 43 -0.25 16.51 -5.33
C GLU A 43 -0.04 15.17 -6.04
N ALA A 44 -0.35 14.05 -5.38
CA ALA A 44 -0.18 12.72 -5.95
C ALA A 44 -1.10 12.47 -7.15
N ALA A 45 -2.32 13.01 -7.15
CA ALA A 45 -3.26 12.87 -8.25
C ALA A 45 -2.97 13.85 -9.41
N ALA A 46 -2.53 15.07 -9.10
CA ALA A 46 -2.32 16.10 -10.08
C ALA A 46 -1.01 15.93 -10.88
N ASN A 47 0.07 15.53 -10.20
CA ASN A 47 1.39 15.49 -10.83
C ASN A 47 1.58 14.27 -11.72
N ASP A 48 1.85 14.51 -12.99
CA ASP A 48 2.33 13.50 -13.94
C ASP A 48 3.72 12.96 -13.54
N ALA A 49 4.50 13.79 -12.87
CA ALA A 49 5.78 13.47 -12.27
C ALA A 49 5.66 12.73 -10.90
N CYS A 50 4.45 12.38 -10.46
CA CYS A 50 4.32 11.41 -9.39
C CYS A 50 4.81 10.07 -9.96
N GLU A 51 6.09 9.78 -9.73
CA GLU A 51 6.81 8.61 -10.25
C GLU A 51 6.12 7.27 -9.94
N SER A 52 5.06 7.31 -9.15
CA SER A 52 4.28 6.14 -8.73
C SER A 52 3.61 5.37 -9.89
N HIS A 53 3.33 6.02 -11.03
CA HIS A 53 2.83 5.32 -12.22
C HIS A 53 3.93 4.60 -13.01
N LEU A 54 5.19 4.92 -12.72
CA LEU A 54 6.37 4.27 -13.29
C LEU A 54 6.90 3.15 -12.40
N TYR A 55 6.37 3.00 -11.18
CA TYR A 55 6.85 1.96 -10.28
C TYR A 55 6.45 0.58 -10.80
N ASN A 56 7.46 -0.23 -11.07
CA ASN A 56 7.27 -1.66 -11.20
C ASN A 56 7.04 -2.26 -9.77
N HIS A 57 6.69 -3.54 -9.74
CA HIS A 57 6.46 -4.28 -8.50
C HIS A 57 7.57 -4.06 -7.44
N GLU A 58 8.84 -4.24 -7.83
CA GLU A 58 10.00 -4.09 -6.93
C GLU A 58 10.14 -2.65 -6.37
N GLN A 59 9.91 -1.66 -7.20
CA GLN A 59 9.98 -0.26 -6.78
C GLN A 59 8.84 0.11 -5.80
N ARG A 60 7.61 -0.43 -6.03
CA ARG A 60 6.50 -0.26 -5.08
C ARG A 60 6.82 -0.90 -3.74
N ARG A 61 7.30 -2.15 -3.78
CA ARG A 61 7.78 -2.87 -2.61
C ARG A 61 8.81 -2.05 -1.83
N ALA A 62 9.88 -1.65 -2.50
CA ALA A 62 10.96 -0.89 -1.88
C ALA A 62 10.47 0.43 -1.24
N HIS A 63 9.59 1.14 -1.93
CA HIS A 63 9.01 2.39 -1.43
C HIS A 63 8.17 2.18 -0.16
N VAL A 64 7.34 1.14 -0.15
CA VAL A 64 6.51 0.80 1.00
C VAL A 64 7.37 0.35 2.18
N LEU A 65 8.31 -0.57 1.99
CA LEU A 65 9.21 -1.04 3.04
C LEU A 65 10.01 0.12 3.66
N LYS A 66 10.57 0.98 2.83
CA LYS A 66 11.28 2.18 3.30
C LYS A 66 10.38 3.08 4.14
N SER A 67 9.10 3.21 3.80
CA SER A 67 8.18 4.08 4.53
C SER A 67 7.90 3.61 5.95
N VAL A 68 7.98 2.31 6.23
CA VAL A 68 7.81 1.71 7.56
C VAL A 68 9.14 1.50 8.29
N GLY A 69 10.24 1.96 7.70
CA GLY A 69 11.59 1.83 8.27
C GLY A 69 12.19 0.43 8.12
N ALA A 70 11.69 -0.39 7.18
CA ALA A 70 12.29 -1.66 6.83
C ALA A 70 13.34 -1.49 5.72
N ASP A 71 14.32 -2.39 5.68
CA ASP A 71 15.32 -2.43 4.61
C ASP A 71 14.69 -2.99 3.32
N PRO A 72 14.60 -2.21 2.23
CA PRO A 72 14.04 -2.69 0.97
C PRO A 72 14.89 -3.76 0.28
N ASN A 73 16.18 -3.90 0.64
CA ASN A 73 17.08 -4.91 0.10
C ASN A 73 17.02 -6.25 0.86
N ASP A 74 16.33 -6.28 2.00
CA ASP A 74 16.04 -7.54 2.67
C ASP A 74 14.89 -8.24 1.94
N HIS A 75 15.23 -9.33 1.21
CA HIS A 75 14.29 -10.18 0.49
C HIS A 75 13.88 -11.41 1.31
N THR A 76 14.33 -11.55 2.53
CA THR A 76 14.07 -12.71 3.37
C THR A 76 13.05 -12.44 4.47
N MET A 77 13.36 -11.50 5.36
CA MET A 77 12.52 -11.16 6.50
C MET A 77 12.54 -9.67 6.82
N PRO A 78 12.12 -8.79 5.89
CA PRO A 78 12.10 -7.36 6.15
C PRO A 78 11.27 -7.08 7.40
N THR A 79 11.86 -6.29 8.32
CA THR A 79 11.26 -5.97 9.61
C THR A 79 11.23 -4.46 9.77
N ALA A 80 10.08 -3.90 10.16
CA ALA A 80 9.95 -2.47 10.39
C ALA A 80 10.77 -2.04 11.61
N SER A 81 11.24 -0.79 11.60
CA SER A 81 11.97 -0.18 12.73
C SER A 81 11.18 0.93 13.43
N LEU A 82 10.07 1.36 12.83
CA LEU A 82 9.22 2.38 13.41
C LEU A 82 8.22 1.78 14.41
N PRO A 83 7.82 2.52 15.45
CA PRO A 83 6.74 2.10 16.35
C PRO A 83 5.43 1.84 15.59
N LEU A 84 4.62 0.89 16.05
CA LEU A 84 3.39 0.42 15.37
C LEU A 84 2.50 1.55 14.84
N ALA A 85 2.17 2.53 15.66
CA ALA A 85 1.27 3.62 15.28
C ALA A 85 1.86 4.52 14.18
N GLU A 86 3.17 4.75 14.24
CA GLU A 86 3.91 5.54 13.27
C GLU A 86 4.05 4.78 11.95
N ALA A 87 4.47 3.52 12.01
CA ALA A 87 4.61 2.63 10.87
C ALA A 87 3.27 2.43 10.13
N ALA A 88 2.18 2.15 10.85
CA ALA A 88 0.85 2.02 10.27
C ALA A 88 0.36 3.32 9.62
N THR A 89 0.68 4.47 10.20
CA THR A 89 0.36 5.79 9.62
C THR A 89 1.17 6.05 8.35
N ALA A 90 2.45 5.71 8.34
CA ALA A 90 3.34 5.86 7.19
C ALA A 90 2.91 4.94 6.04
N LEU A 91 2.60 3.66 6.34
CA LEU A 91 2.07 2.70 5.38
C LEU A 91 0.78 3.22 4.72
N ARG A 92 -0.18 3.67 5.52
CA ARG A 92 -1.45 4.24 5.05
C ARG A 92 -1.24 5.43 4.12
N LYS A 93 -0.36 6.34 4.51
CA LYS A 93 -0.04 7.53 3.72
C LYS A 93 0.58 7.17 2.38
N THR A 94 1.52 6.23 2.38
CA THR A 94 2.20 5.75 1.17
C THR A 94 1.24 5.02 0.25
N TYR A 95 0.43 4.10 0.77
CA TYR A 95 -0.62 3.39 0.03
C TYR A 95 -1.58 4.36 -0.67
N ARG A 96 -2.15 5.31 0.07
CA ARG A 96 -3.12 6.26 -0.47
C ARG A 96 -2.56 7.20 -1.53
N LYS A 97 -1.30 7.61 -1.39
CA LYS A 97 -0.63 8.40 -2.43
C LYS A 97 -0.50 7.62 -3.73
N GLN A 98 -0.06 6.38 -3.65
CA GLN A 98 0.08 5.54 -4.84
C GLN A 98 -1.29 5.21 -5.46
N LEU A 99 -2.30 4.94 -4.63
CA LEU A 99 -3.68 4.72 -5.10
C LEU A 99 -4.23 5.96 -5.82
N ALA A 100 -4.01 7.17 -5.29
CA ALA A 100 -4.44 8.42 -5.93
C ALA A 100 -3.78 8.62 -7.30
N ALA A 101 -2.50 8.27 -7.43
CA ALA A 101 -1.78 8.36 -8.70
C ALA A 101 -2.26 7.33 -9.72
N ILE A 102 -2.52 6.07 -9.31
CA ILE A 102 -3.11 5.03 -10.17
C ILE A 102 -4.49 5.48 -10.65
N MET A 103 -5.32 6.00 -9.75
CA MET A 103 -6.65 6.49 -10.07
C MET A 103 -6.62 7.66 -11.07
N ALA A 104 -5.66 8.57 -10.92
CA ALA A 104 -5.51 9.68 -11.84
C ALA A 104 -5.12 9.21 -13.24
N GLN A 105 -4.25 8.22 -13.33
CA GLN A 105 -3.85 7.61 -14.60
C GLN A 105 -5.01 6.88 -15.28
N ASP A 106 -5.78 6.09 -14.53
CA ASP A 106 -6.96 5.38 -15.01
C ASP A 106 -8.02 6.36 -15.52
N ALA A 107 -8.37 7.34 -14.70
CA ALA A 107 -9.43 8.31 -14.99
C ALA A 107 -9.11 9.22 -16.19
N THR A 108 -7.84 9.45 -16.51
CA THR A 108 -7.41 10.32 -17.63
C THR A 108 -6.94 9.55 -18.86
N ALA A 109 -7.08 8.23 -18.86
CA ALA A 109 -6.71 7.40 -20.00
C ALA A 109 -7.58 7.69 -21.22
N ASN A 110 -6.94 7.76 -22.40
CA ASN A 110 -7.66 7.97 -23.67
C ASN A 110 -8.54 6.76 -24.05
N ASP A 111 -8.08 5.55 -23.74
CA ASP A 111 -8.81 4.30 -23.95
C ASP A 111 -8.88 3.51 -22.63
N PRO A 112 -10.04 3.53 -21.95
CA PRO A 112 -10.22 2.82 -20.68
C PRO A 112 -10.13 1.29 -20.82
N ILE A 113 -10.42 0.73 -22.01
CA ILE A 113 -10.37 -0.72 -22.24
C ILE A 113 -8.91 -1.16 -22.39
N GLU A 114 -8.12 -0.39 -23.12
CA GLU A 114 -6.70 -0.69 -23.34
C GLU A 114 -5.89 -0.61 -22.03
N ILE A 115 -6.16 0.39 -21.19
CA ILE A 115 -5.39 0.60 -19.96
C ILE A 115 -5.81 -0.33 -18.81
N GLN A 116 -7.05 -0.84 -18.82
CA GLN A 116 -7.63 -1.60 -17.71
C GLN A 116 -6.76 -2.77 -17.19
N PRO A 117 -6.16 -3.65 -18.05
CA PRO A 117 -5.31 -4.74 -17.55
C PRO A 117 -4.09 -4.22 -16.78
N ARG A 118 -3.49 -3.12 -17.23
CA ARG A 118 -2.36 -2.49 -16.56
C ARG A 118 -2.77 -1.91 -15.20
N ILE A 119 -3.90 -1.23 -15.13
CA ILE A 119 -4.42 -0.69 -13.86
C ILE A 119 -4.69 -1.80 -12.85
N SER A 120 -5.27 -2.92 -13.28
CA SER A 120 -5.50 -4.09 -12.42
C SER A 120 -4.19 -4.68 -11.88
N THR A 121 -3.16 -4.77 -12.71
CA THR A 121 -1.82 -5.19 -12.27
C THR A 121 -1.23 -4.18 -11.27
N GLU A 122 -1.31 -2.88 -11.53
CA GLU A 122 -0.79 -1.84 -10.63
C GLU A 122 -1.50 -1.83 -9.27
N LEU A 123 -2.82 -2.07 -9.25
CA LEU A 123 -3.59 -2.22 -8.01
C LEU A 123 -3.18 -3.47 -7.23
N SER A 124 -2.92 -4.57 -7.93
CA SER A 124 -2.46 -5.81 -7.31
C SER A 124 -1.05 -5.66 -6.74
N ASP A 125 -0.13 -5.07 -7.48
CA ASP A 125 1.23 -4.75 -7.01
C ASP A 125 1.22 -3.81 -5.79
N LEU A 126 0.29 -2.86 -5.75
CA LEU A 126 0.11 -1.97 -4.60
C LEU A 126 -0.41 -2.73 -3.37
N ALA A 127 -1.33 -3.67 -3.58
CA ALA A 127 -1.84 -4.51 -2.50
C ALA A 127 -0.74 -5.44 -1.96
N ASP A 128 0.05 -6.08 -2.82
CA ASP A 128 1.17 -6.93 -2.45
C ASP A 128 2.22 -6.15 -1.65
N ALA A 129 2.60 -4.97 -2.11
CA ALA A 129 3.53 -4.10 -1.39
C ALA A 129 2.98 -3.68 -0.01
N ALA A 130 1.68 -3.37 0.08
CA ALA A 130 1.04 -3.01 1.34
C ALA A 130 0.99 -4.19 2.32
N LEU A 131 0.72 -5.41 1.84
CA LEU A 131 0.74 -6.64 2.63
C LEU A 131 2.16 -6.91 3.17
N GLU A 132 3.18 -6.72 2.36
CA GLU A 132 4.56 -6.90 2.81
C GLU A 132 4.98 -5.84 3.83
N GLY A 133 4.59 -4.58 3.63
CA GLY A 133 4.78 -3.52 4.63
C GLY A 133 4.07 -3.82 5.95
N ALA A 134 2.84 -4.34 5.89
CA ALA A 134 2.09 -4.76 7.06
C ALA A 134 2.73 -5.98 7.76
N LEU A 135 3.29 -6.92 6.98
CA LEU A 135 4.04 -8.05 7.51
C LEU A 135 5.34 -7.59 8.20
N ALA A 136 6.05 -6.63 7.62
CA ALA A 136 7.24 -6.05 8.24
C ALA A 136 6.92 -5.38 9.60
N ILE A 137 5.78 -4.70 9.69
CA ILE A 137 5.27 -4.14 10.96
C ILE A 137 4.91 -5.26 11.93
N ALA A 138 4.22 -6.30 11.47
CA ALA A 138 3.83 -7.42 12.33
C ALA A 138 5.05 -8.18 12.89
N ARG A 139 6.12 -8.32 12.11
CA ARG A 139 7.39 -8.90 12.57
C ARG A 139 8.04 -8.07 13.67
N HIS A 140 8.01 -6.74 13.57
CA HIS A 140 8.53 -5.85 14.60
C HIS A 140 7.77 -5.98 15.93
N GLU A 141 6.45 -6.19 15.86
CA GLU A 141 5.56 -6.21 17.04
C GLU A 141 5.48 -7.58 17.72
N VAL A 142 5.88 -8.65 17.06
CA VAL A 142 5.69 -10.01 17.56
C VAL A 142 7.03 -10.63 17.97
N ASP A 143 7.22 -10.79 19.28
CA ASP A 143 8.38 -11.46 19.84
C ASP A 143 8.52 -12.89 19.28
N GLY A 144 9.72 -13.24 18.84
CA GLY A 144 10.06 -14.53 18.26
C GLY A 144 9.69 -14.64 16.78
N SER A 145 9.30 -13.55 16.13
CA SER A 145 9.00 -13.54 14.68
C SER A 145 10.18 -13.99 13.81
N GLU A 146 11.40 -13.81 14.29
CA GLU A 146 12.64 -14.26 13.64
C GLU A 146 12.78 -15.80 13.54
N HIS A 147 12.05 -16.53 14.38
CA HIS A 147 12.05 -18.02 14.38
C HIS A 147 11.01 -18.61 13.41
N VAL A 148 10.26 -17.76 12.68
CA VAL A 148 9.16 -18.17 11.82
C VAL A 148 9.30 -17.59 10.43
N ARG A 149 9.36 -18.42 9.40
CA ARG A 149 9.13 -18.00 8.03
C ARG A 149 7.64 -17.90 7.78
N PHE A 150 7.20 -16.76 7.29
CA PHE A 150 5.80 -16.45 7.07
C PHE A 150 5.58 -16.04 5.62
N ALA A 151 4.72 -16.74 4.90
CA ALA A 151 4.34 -16.43 3.55
C ALA A 151 2.85 -16.05 3.47
N ILE A 152 2.56 -15.10 2.60
CA ILE A 152 1.20 -14.67 2.26
C ILE A 152 0.94 -15.10 0.82
N ILE A 153 -0.12 -15.87 0.61
CA ILE A 153 -0.56 -16.29 -0.72
C ILE A 153 -1.83 -15.52 -1.05
N GLY A 154 -1.75 -14.63 -2.05
CA GLY A 154 -2.91 -13.95 -2.61
C GLY A 154 -3.75 -14.90 -3.44
N MET A 155 -5.06 -14.89 -3.18
CA MET A 155 -6.03 -15.74 -3.89
C MET A 155 -6.90 -14.90 -4.83
N CYS A 156 -7.68 -15.56 -5.66
CA CYS A 156 -8.69 -14.96 -6.53
C CYS A 156 -8.09 -13.80 -7.37
N LYS A 157 -8.70 -12.63 -7.31
CA LYS A 157 -8.30 -11.45 -8.11
C LYS A 157 -6.88 -10.96 -7.79
N LEU A 158 -6.44 -11.04 -6.52
CA LEU A 158 -5.07 -10.67 -6.18
C LEU A 158 -4.08 -11.63 -6.82
N GLY A 159 -4.29 -12.94 -6.67
CA GLY A 159 -3.43 -13.95 -7.26
C GLY A 159 -3.41 -13.96 -8.80
N ALA A 160 -4.49 -13.51 -9.43
CA ALA A 160 -4.59 -13.33 -10.87
C ALA A 160 -4.09 -11.97 -11.38
N GLN A 161 -3.72 -11.06 -10.49
CA GLN A 161 -3.40 -9.65 -10.80
C GLN A 161 -4.54 -8.89 -11.49
N GLU A 162 -5.77 -9.14 -11.03
CA GLU A 162 -7.02 -8.59 -11.57
C GLU A 162 -7.80 -7.79 -10.52
N LEU A 163 -7.11 -7.15 -9.56
CA LEU A 163 -7.76 -6.30 -8.57
C LEU A 163 -8.42 -5.08 -9.23
N ASN A 164 -9.51 -4.65 -8.62
CA ASN A 164 -10.12 -3.34 -8.87
C ASN A 164 -10.18 -2.54 -7.54
N TYR A 165 -10.66 -1.30 -7.61
CA TYR A 165 -10.70 -0.37 -6.46
C TYR A 165 -11.56 -0.85 -5.28
N VAL A 166 -12.48 -1.79 -5.51
CA VAL A 166 -13.47 -2.27 -4.52
C VAL A 166 -13.34 -3.78 -4.30
N SER A 167 -12.20 -4.37 -4.64
CA SER A 167 -11.97 -5.81 -4.44
C SER A 167 -11.62 -6.12 -2.99
N ASP A 168 -12.23 -7.16 -2.46
CA ASP A 168 -11.72 -7.85 -1.29
C ASP A 168 -10.43 -8.60 -1.64
N VAL A 169 -9.59 -8.82 -0.63
CA VAL A 169 -8.33 -9.52 -0.75
C VAL A 169 -8.39 -10.82 0.06
N ASP A 170 -8.51 -11.95 -0.63
CA ASP A 170 -8.51 -13.27 -0.03
C ASP A 170 -7.06 -13.76 0.15
N LEU A 171 -6.69 -14.13 1.37
CA LEU A 171 -5.32 -14.49 1.74
C LEU A 171 -5.24 -15.84 2.43
N ILE A 172 -4.22 -16.62 2.07
CA ILE A 172 -3.80 -17.80 2.84
C ILE A 172 -2.45 -17.49 3.48
N TYR A 173 -2.34 -17.76 4.77
CA TYR A 173 -1.09 -17.63 5.49
C TYR A 173 -0.44 -19.00 5.65
N VAL A 174 0.84 -19.08 5.29
CA VAL A 174 1.65 -20.27 5.45
C VAL A 174 2.79 -19.96 6.40
N VAL A 175 3.01 -20.82 7.39
CA VAL A 175 4.07 -20.66 8.38
C VAL A 175 4.92 -21.91 8.46
N GLU A 176 6.22 -21.71 8.55
CA GLU A 176 7.18 -22.79 8.79
C GLU A 176 8.28 -22.33 9.76
N PRO A 177 8.93 -23.25 10.48
CA PRO A 177 10.02 -22.88 11.36
C PRO A 177 11.20 -22.31 10.55
N ALA A 178 11.80 -21.23 11.04
CA ALA A 178 13.03 -20.68 10.49
C ALA A 178 14.27 -21.44 10.99
N ASP A 179 14.15 -22.12 12.12
CA ASP A 179 15.18 -22.95 12.75
C ASP A 179 14.61 -24.31 13.20
N LEU A 180 15.51 -25.25 13.56
CA LEU A 180 15.15 -26.60 13.98
C LEU A 180 14.61 -26.69 15.41
N ASP A 181 14.77 -25.62 16.21
CA ASP A 181 14.42 -25.60 17.63
C ASP A 181 12.97 -25.14 17.86
N THR A 182 12.35 -24.53 16.84
CA THR A 182 10.97 -24.03 16.93
C THR A 182 9.98 -25.19 16.89
N ASN A 183 9.35 -25.49 18.02
CA ASN A 183 8.33 -26.53 18.08
C ASN A 183 6.98 -26.07 17.50
N GLY A 184 6.12 -27.04 17.12
CA GLY A 184 4.86 -26.77 16.45
C GLY A 184 3.87 -25.88 17.22
N MET A 185 3.88 -25.91 18.56
CA MET A 185 3.03 -25.03 19.37
C MET A 185 3.53 -23.59 19.35
N ALA A 186 4.84 -23.38 19.45
CA ALA A 186 5.45 -22.08 19.35
C ALA A 186 5.23 -21.50 17.96
N LEU A 187 5.44 -22.27 16.91
CA LEU A 187 5.20 -21.92 15.51
C LEU A 187 3.76 -21.43 15.31
N SER A 188 2.76 -22.22 15.72
CA SER A 188 1.35 -21.86 15.57
C SER A 188 1.00 -20.58 16.35
N ARG A 189 1.50 -20.41 17.56
CA ARG A 189 1.26 -19.24 18.39
C ARG A 189 1.86 -17.98 17.77
N ILE A 190 3.11 -18.01 17.32
CA ILE A 190 3.79 -16.89 16.71
C ILE A 190 3.13 -16.53 15.37
N GLY A 191 2.90 -17.53 14.52
CA GLY A 191 2.24 -17.34 13.22
C GLY A 191 0.84 -16.72 13.35
N THR A 192 0.04 -17.15 14.33
CA THR A 192 -1.28 -16.55 14.61
C THR A 192 -1.16 -15.11 15.06
N LYS A 193 -0.17 -14.76 15.89
CA LYS A 193 0.05 -13.38 16.32
C LYS A 193 0.46 -12.49 15.15
N ILE A 194 1.37 -12.97 14.29
CA ILE A 194 1.77 -12.25 13.07
C ILE A 194 0.55 -12.01 12.18
N ALA A 195 -0.24 -13.05 11.87
CA ALA A 195 -1.44 -12.93 11.04
C ALA A 195 -2.45 -11.92 11.63
N THR A 196 -2.74 -12.01 12.93
CA THR A 196 -3.68 -11.10 13.60
C THR A 196 -3.18 -9.65 13.58
N THR A 197 -1.88 -9.43 13.81
CA THR A 197 -1.29 -8.08 13.79
C THR A 197 -1.31 -7.51 12.38
N LEU A 198 -0.94 -8.31 11.37
CA LEU A 198 -1.00 -7.96 9.97
C LEU A 198 -2.42 -7.53 9.56
N GLN A 199 -3.44 -8.35 9.87
CA GLN A 199 -4.84 -8.02 9.56
C GLN A 199 -5.27 -6.70 10.22
N ARG A 200 -4.93 -6.48 11.49
CA ARG A 200 -5.22 -5.23 12.19
C ARG A 200 -4.57 -4.01 11.53
N VAL A 201 -3.32 -4.15 11.08
CA VAL A 201 -2.61 -3.08 10.34
C VAL A 201 -3.31 -2.81 9.00
N CYS A 202 -3.63 -3.85 8.22
CA CYS A 202 -4.32 -3.70 6.93
C CYS A 202 -5.69 -3.03 7.10
N GLN A 203 -6.50 -3.45 8.06
CA GLN A 203 -7.79 -2.81 8.34
C GLN A 203 -7.62 -1.33 8.68
N SER A 204 -6.60 -0.96 9.44
CA SER A 204 -6.33 0.45 9.77
C SER A 204 -5.87 1.26 8.54
N VAL A 205 -5.27 0.61 7.53
CA VAL A 205 -4.86 1.25 6.27
C VAL A 205 -6.08 1.60 5.40
N ILE A 206 -7.08 0.74 5.38
CA ILE A 206 -8.28 0.90 4.55
C ILE A 206 -9.30 1.84 5.22
N MET A 207 -9.57 1.66 6.51
CA MET A 207 -10.67 2.30 7.22
C MET A 207 -10.31 3.61 7.96
N GLY A 208 -9.07 3.97 8.06
CA GLY A 208 -8.60 5.20 8.73
C GLY A 208 -8.40 6.38 7.72
#